data_2484a4e178b2f1ae690a0156ee6d816b
#
_entry.id   2484a4e178b2f1ae690a0156ee6d816b
#
_cell.length_a   1.000
_cell.length_b   1.000
_cell.length_c   1.000
_cell.angle_alpha   90.00
_cell.angle_beta   90.00
_cell.angle_gamma   90.00
#
_symmetry.space_group_name_H-M   'P 1'
#
loop_
_entity.id
_entity.type
_entity.pdbx_description
1 polymer ?
#
loop_
_entity_poly.entity_id
_entity_poly.type
_entity_poly.pdbx_seq_one_letter_code
_entity_poly.pdbx_strand_id
1 'polypeptide(L)'
;MLLMKKKCIYLAVFAWLLVWGVSAQNTFRNPVLPGFHPDPSLCRVGDDYYMVTSSFEWFPGLPIFHSKDLVNWEQIGHVLNRPSQLQMKTGLKASRGLWAPTIRYHNGLFYVVCTATGCGGNLIVTAKNPEGPYSEPIFIEDAPGIDPSLFFDDDGKVWYCGSINGDNKIPPRRWPEEDRIYVQQIDVTTGKFVGERHIVTSGYAVNSPNAEAPHIYKIDGKYYLIIAEGGTWENHSVSVFAADCPVGPYTPFISNPALTHRHLGKDVDITTIGHTDLVQTQYGDWYAVMLGVRPVEGYNMLGRETFLTSVEFQDGKPVFNPGVGRVLMEDKFPNLPESPVVQPSVRDEFDVDSLQYCWNFLRTPFSRWYKMEDSNLVIRLRPEKSTELVNPSLIARRVDAHRFEAMTCMCFKPHADNEEAGMIIMQNDRFQYRLVLVGKGHNPQELRLIQVNKGVEEVLANVPYKENQVVLGIQGDGVKYSFLYGSSENNLQCLQNNVDATICSTNIAKGFIGPFVGMYASSNGSDSKRTATFCWFEYVGL
;
A
#
# COMPACT_ATOMS: atom_id res chain seq x y z
N MET A 1 44.93 59.83 62.58
CA MET A 1 44.42 59.96 61.24
C MET A 1 44.64 58.61 60.58
N LEU A 2 43.67 57.68 60.78
CA LEU A 2 43.82 56.29 60.42
C LEU A 2 42.90 55.99 59.18
N LEU A 3 43.51 55.56 58.12
CA LEU A 3 42.83 55.07 56.96
C LEU A 3 42.43 53.56 57.18
N MET A 4 41.15 53.30 57.31
CA MET A 4 40.64 51.93 57.30
C MET A 4 40.40 51.45 55.85
N LYS A 5 41.15 50.42 55.45
CA LYS A 5 40.90 49.67 54.21
C LYS A 5 39.77 48.68 54.43
N LYS A 6 38.66 48.88 53.74
CA LYS A 6 37.59 47.85 53.64
C LYS A 6 37.98 46.82 52.60
N LYS A 7 38.11 45.53 52.99
CA LYS A 7 38.20 44.37 52.10
C LYS A 7 36.80 43.95 51.72
N CYS A 8 36.45 44.02 50.45
CA CYS A 8 35.27 43.39 49.90
C CYS A 8 35.58 41.92 49.64
N ILE A 9 34.87 41.05 50.33
CA ILE A 9 34.87 39.61 50.09
C ILE A 9 33.77 39.34 49.04
N TYR A 10 34.17 38.95 47.86
CA TYR A 10 33.23 38.43 46.85
C TYR A 10 32.94 36.95 47.14
N LEU A 11 31.73 36.67 47.60
CA LEU A 11 31.21 35.31 47.66
C LEU A 11 30.75 34.92 46.23
N ALA A 12 31.52 34.09 45.55
CA ALA A 12 31.10 33.48 44.31
C ALA A 12 30.14 32.31 44.63
N VAL A 13 28.84 32.55 44.50
CA VAL A 13 27.83 31.49 44.53
C VAL A 13 27.88 30.82 43.17
N PHE A 14 28.51 29.65 43.11
CA PHE A 14 28.38 28.73 41.97
C PHE A 14 27.00 28.07 42.02
N ALA A 15 26.03 28.66 41.29
CA ALA A 15 24.75 28.01 41.04
C ALA A 15 25.01 26.87 40.03
N TRP A 16 25.01 25.64 40.51
CA TRP A 16 24.88 24.44 39.68
C TRP A 16 23.47 24.42 39.10
N LEU A 17 23.31 24.98 37.92
CA LEU A 17 22.15 24.68 37.07
C LEU A 17 22.26 23.23 36.62
N LEU A 18 21.62 22.34 37.35
CA LEU A 18 21.23 21.03 36.85
C LEU A 18 20.26 21.30 35.69
N VAL A 19 20.78 21.45 34.48
CA VAL A 19 19.99 21.30 33.26
C VAL A 19 19.57 19.85 33.22
N TRP A 20 18.42 19.56 33.75
CA TRP A 20 17.71 18.35 33.38
C TRP A 20 17.41 18.50 31.89
N GLY A 21 18.29 17.93 31.07
CA GLY A 21 18.00 17.74 29.68
C GLY A 21 16.76 16.83 29.63
N VAL A 22 15.60 17.43 29.47
CA VAL A 22 14.45 16.71 28.92
C VAL A 22 14.95 16.31 27.54
N SER A 23 15.46 15.09 27.41
CA SER A 23 15.65 14.47 26.11
C SER A 23 14.27 14.53 25.47
N ALA A 24 14.08 15.40 24.50
CA ALA A 24 12.89 15.35 23.67
C ALA A 24 12.87 13.92 23.14
N GLN A 25 11.89 13.13 23.56
CA GLN A 25 11.76 11.77 23.10
C GLN A 25 11.49 11.86 21.60
N ASN A 26 12.35 11.28 20.78
CA ASN A 26 12.16 11.26 19.34
C ASN A 26 10.80 10.64 19.05
N THR A 27 10.01 11.32 18.24
CA THR A 27 8.72 10.84 17.75
C THR A 27 8.79 10.54 16.26
N PHE A 28 7.89 9.71 15.77
CA PHE A 28 7.68 9.51 14.35
C PHE A 28 6.23 9.79 13.99
N ARG A 29 5.97 9.97 12.71
CA ARG A 29 4.64 10.23 12.19
C ARG A 29 4.11 9.03 11.42
N ASN A 30 2.91 8.58 11.76
CA ASN A 30 2.11 7.62 11.00
C ASN A 30 1.33 8.30 9.87
N PRO A 31 1.02 7.59 8.76
CA PRO A 31 1.45 6.22 8.44
C PRO A 31 2.93 6.14 8.07
N VAL A 32 3.58 5.00 8.34
CA VAL A 32 4.98 4.78 7.94
C VAL A 32 5.13 4.47 6.45
N LEU A 33 4.05 4.00 5.79
CA LEU A 33 3.92 3.99 4.33
C LEU A 33 2.60 4.67 3.97
N PRO A 34 2.64 5.96 3.57
CA PRO A 34 1.46 6.70 3.16
C PRO A 34 0.96 6.28 1.77
N GLY A 35 -0.33 6.50 1.53
CA GLY A 35 -1.00 6.09 0.31
C GLY A 35 -1.35 4.61 0.30
N PHE A 36 -1.75 4.10 -0.86
CA PHE A 36 -2.25 2.74 -1.01
C PHE A 36 -1.16 1.68 -0.78
N HIS A 37 -0.93 1.32 0.48
CA HIS A 37 -0.05 0.25 0.95
C HIS A 37 -0.74 -0.59 2.02
N PRO A 38 -1.77 -1.37 1.68
CA PRO A 38 -2.54 -2.16 2.63
C PRO A 38 -1.91 -3.51 2.92
N ASP A 39 -2.45 -4.17 3.95
CA ASP A 39 -2.16 -5.56 4.29
C ASP A 39 -0.65 -5.80 4.48
N PRO A 40 0.03 -5.00 5.32
CA PRO A 40 1.47 -5.10 5.49
C PRO A 40 1.86 -6.38 6.20
N SER A 41 2.94 -7.02 5.74
CA SER A 41 3.63 -8.09 6.45
C SER A 41 5.12 -7.84 6.42
N LEU A 42 5.80 -8.15 7.55
CA LEU A 42 7.22 -7.87 7.69
C LEU A 42 8.00 -9.02 8.32
N CYS A 43 9.31 -9.05 8.05
CA CYS A 43 10.26 -9.92 8.73
C CYS A 43 11.56 -9.18 9.02
N ARG A 44 12.34 -9.70 9.97
CA ARG A 44 13.67 -9.17 10.35
C ARG A 44 14.77 -10.16 9.98
N VAL A 45 15.87 -9.63 9.45
CA VAL A 45 17.09 -10.37 9.18
C VAL A 45 18.29 -9.59 9.75
N GLY A 46 18.83 -10.03 10.89
CA GLY A 46 19.85 -9.25 11.61
C GLY A 46 19.28 -7.92 12.10
N ASP A 47 19.82 -6.81 11.61
CA ASP A 47 19.40 -5.45 11.94
C ASP A 47 18.53 -4.81 10.83
N ASP A 48 18.13 -5.60 9.85
CA ASP A 48 17.36 -5.15 8.68
C ASP A 48 15.92 -5.67 8.75
N TYR A 49 14.98 -4.83 8.36
CA TYR A 49 13.55 -5.14 8.30
C TYR A 49 13.07 -5.06 6.86
N TYR A 50 12.26 -6.03 6.46
CA TYR A 50 11.69 -6.11 5.12
C TYR A 50 10.19 -6.23 5.20
N MET A 51 9.47 -5.43 4.41
CA MET A 51 8.01 -5.38 4.41
C MET A 51 7.46 -5.48 3.00
N VAL A 52 6.36 -6.21 2.85
CA VAL A 52 5.58 -6.32 1.62
C VAL A 52 4.16 -5.84 1.86
N THR A 53 3.50 -5.32 0.81
CA THR A 53 2.10 -4.90 0.86
C THR A 53 1.33 -5.39 -0.36
N SER A 54 0.00 -5.45 -0.28
CA SER A 54 -0.86 -5.81 -1.40
C SER A 54 -0.75 -4.81 -2.55
N SER A 55 -0.93 -5.30 -3.78
CA SER A 55 -0.93 -4.45 -4.98
C SER A 55 -2.17 -4.63 -5.85
N PHE A 56 -3.00 -5.62 -5.56
CA PHE A 56 -4.23 -5.95 -6.29
C PHE A 56 -3.96 -6.10 -7.80
N GLU A 57 -4.69 -5.35 -8.65
CA GLU A 57 -4.53 -5.39 -10.11
C GLU A 57 -3.34 -4.60 -10.65
N TRP A 58 -2.52 -3.99 -9.81
CA TRP A 58 -1.36 -3.21 -10.23
C TRP A 58 -0.09 -4.07 -10.36
N PHE A 59 0.60 -3.89 -11.49
CA PHE A 59 1.86 -4.56 -11.85
C PHE A 59 3.00 -3.52 -11.93
N PRO A 60 4.24 -3.80 -11.47
CA PRO A 60 4.68 -5.04 -10.81
C PRO A 60 3.98 -5.26 -9.48
N GLY A 61 3.86 -6.54 -9.09
CA GLY A 61 3.09 -6.93 -7.92
C GLY A 61 3.90 -7.03 -6.64
N LEU A 62 3.25 -6.72 -5.51
CA LEU A 62 3.79 -6.80 -4.16
C LEU A 62 5.07 -5.97 -4.00
N PRO A 63 4.97 -4.64 -3.85
CA PRO A 63 6.14 -3.83 -3.55
C PRO A 63 6.80 -4.31 -2.28
N ILE A 64 8.14 -4.33 -2.28
CA ILE A 64 8.96 -4.71 -1.15
C ILE A 64 9.79 -3.53 -0.69
N PHE A 65 9.83 -3.35 0.63
CA PHE A 65 10.49 -2.22 1.29
C PHE A 65 11.55 -2.73 2.27
N HIS A 66 12.56 -1.92 2.50
CA HIS A 66 13.63 -2.12 3.47
C HIS A 66 13.67 -0.98 4.47
N SER A 67 13.96 -1.29 5.73
CA SER A 67 14.18 -0.32 6.80
C SER A 67 15.19 -0.87 7.81
N LYS A 68 15.86 0.03 8.55
CA LYS A 68 16.69 -0.30 9.72
C LYS A 68 16.05 0.14 11.04
N ASP A 69 14.97 0.91 10.98
CA ASP A 69 14.38 1.56 12.15
C ASP A 69 12.84 1.43 12.24
N LEU A 70 12.21 0.70 11.30
CA LEU A 70 10.76 0.49 11.19
C LEU A 70 9.94 1.73 10.80
N VAL A 71 10.56 2.90 10.72
CA VAL A 71 9.91 4.19 10.40
C VAL A 71 10.27 4.66 9.01
N ASN A 72 11.56 4.63 8.68
CA ASN A 72 12.08 5.09 7.40
C ASN A 72 12.21 3.91 6.45
N TRP A 73 11.36 3.86 5.43
CA TRP A 73 11.26 2.75 4.48
C TRP A 73 11.69 3.18 3.07
N GLU A 74 12.52 2.37 2.45
CA GLU A 74 12.92 2.49 1.04
C GLU A 74 12.29 1.36 0.24
N GLN A 75 11.65 1.67 -0.89
CA GLN A 75 11.20 0.63 -1.81
C GLN A 75 12.39 0.08 -2.58
N ILE A 76 12.70 -1.20 -2.39
CA ILE A 76 13.84 -1.88 -3.00
C ILE A 76 13.47 -2.74 -4.22
N GLY A 77 12.19 -2.85 -4.55
CA GLY A 77 11.73 -3.62 -5.69
C GLY A 77 10.27 -4.06 -5.60
N HIS A 78 10.01 -5.15 -6.30
CA HIS A 78 8.72 -5.86 -6.29
C HIS A 78 8.97 -7.36 -6.31
N VAL A 79 8.17 -8.10 -5.57
CA VAL A 79 8.27 -9.57 -5.47
C VAL A 79 7.91 -10.25 -6.79
N LEU A 80 6.83 -9.80 -7.45
CA LEU A 80 6.34 -10.35 -8.72
C LEU A 80 6.46 -9.31 -9.83
N ASN A 81 7.60 -9.31 -10.53
CA ASN A 81 7.94 -8.28 -11.51
C ASN A 81 8.06 -8.79 -12.95
N ARG A 82 7.77 -10.07 -13.21
CA ARG A 82 7.81 -10.67 -14.53
C ARG A 82 6.42 -11.15 -14.98
N PRO A 83 6.04 -10.96 -16.26
CA PRO A 83 4.78 -11.49 -16.78
C PRO A 83 4.63 -13.01 -16.69
N SER A 84 5.74 -13.76 -16.59
CA SER A 84 5.72 -15.22 -16.33
C SER A 84 5.18 -15.55 -14.94
N GLN A 85 5.54 -14.73 -13.93
CA GLN A 85 5.15 -14.94 -12.54
C GLN A 85 3.68 -14.56 -12.28
N LEU A 86 3.18 -13.54 -12.96
CA LEU A 86 1.86 -12.97 -12.68
C LEU A 86 1.14 -12.57 -13.97
N GLN A 87 0.05 -13.27 -14.27
CA GLN A 87 -0.74 -13.07 -15.47
C GLN A 87 -2.11 -12.46 -15.14
N MET A 88 -2.15 -11.16 -14.91
CA MET A 88 -3.39 -10.40 -14.78
C MET A 88 -3.96 -10.10 -16.16
N LYS A 89 -4.76 -11.04 -16.68
CA LYS A 89 -5.32 -11.02 -18.05
C LYS A 89 -6.45 -10.01 -18.20
N THR A 90 -6.79 -9.72 -19.44
CA THR A 90 -8.02 -9.01 -19.83
C THR A 90 -9.24 -9.61 -19.14
N GLY A 91 -10.11 -8.76 -18.61
CA GLY A 91 -11.30 -9.15 -17.86
C GLY A 91 -11.11 -9.23 -16.35
N LEU A 92 -9.87 -9.12 -15.83
CA LEU A 92 -9.63 -9.05 -14.39
C LEU A 92 -10.26 -7.77 -13.84
N LYS A 93 -11.22 -7.90 -12.93
CA LYS A 93 -11.93 -6.77 -12.33
C LYS A 93 -11.02 -6.00 -11.36
N ALA A 94 -11.33 -4.73 -11.14
CA ALA A 94 -10.73 -3.92 -10.10
C ALA A 94 -10.81 -4.60 -8.73
N SER A 95 -9.82 -4.38 -7.89
CA SER A 95 -9.66 -5.01 -6.57
C SER A 95 -9.52 -6.55 -6.60
N ARG A 96 -9.18 -7.14 -7.74
CA ARG A 96 -8.69 -8.52 -7.88
C ARG A 96 -7.17 -8.50 -8.07
N GLY A 97 -6.56 -9.65 -8.26
CA GLY A 97 -5.10 -9.78 -8.36
C GLY A 97 -4.47 -10.13 -7.02
N LEU A 98 -3.44 -9.42 -6.58
CA LEU A 98 -2.59 -9.79 -5.45
C LEU A 98 -3.10 -9.20 -4.13
N TRP A 99 -3.71 -10.06 -3.33
CA TRP A 99 -4.20 -9.77 -1.98
C TRP A 99 -3.18 -10.19 -0.94
N ALA A 100 -3.29 -9.64 0.24
CA ALA A 100 -2.55 -9.87 1.47
C ALA A 100 -1.32 -10.80 1.36
N PRO A 101 -0.13 -10.27 1.13
CA PRO A 101 1.10 -11.05 1.16
C PRO A 101 1.56 -11.28 2.59
N THR A 102 2.27 -12.37 2.83
CA THR A 102 3.10 -12.57 4.02
C THR A 102 4.53 -12.82 3.62
N ILE A 103 5.49 -12.14 4.24
CA ILE A 103 6.92 -12.36 4.08
C ILE A 103 7.51 -13.02 5.33
N ARG A 104 8.35 -14.05 5.13
CA ARG A 104 9.12 -14.69 6.21
C ARG A 104 10.53 -14.97 5.71
N TYR A 105 11.50 -14.94 6.62
CA TYR A 105 12.88 -15.35 6.34
C TYR A 105 13.21 -16.60 7.15
N HIS A 106 13.67 -17.63 6.46
CA HIS A 106 14.07 -18.88 7.09
C HIS A 106 15.21 -19.55 6.32
N ASN A 107 16.26 -19.98 7.05
CA ASN A 107 17.39 -20.72 6.48
C ASN A 107 18.02 -20.09 5.23
N GLY A 108 18.21 -18.76 5.22
CA GLY A 108 18.86 -18.05 4.12
C GLY A 108 17.97 -17.73 2.93
N LEU A 109 16.65 -17.93 3.06
CA LEU A 109 15.66 -17.62 2.00
C LEU A 109 14.54 -16.75 2.53
N PHE A 110 14.13 -15.80 1.72
CA PHE A 110 12.87 -15.10 1.86
C PHE A 110 11.77 -15.92 1.21
N TYR A 111 10.67 -16.09 1.91
CA TYR A 111 9.44 -16.72 1.43
C TYR A 111 8.35 -15.66 1.40
N VAL A 112 7.70 -15.51 0.27
CA VAL A 112 6.51 -14.67 0.15
C VAL A 112 5.35 -15.54 -0.31
N VAL A 113 4.27 -15.49 0.45
CA VAL A 113 3.00 -16.15 0.10
C VAL A 113 1.92 -15.08 -0.08
N CYS A 114 1.02 -15.27 -1.01
CA CYS A 114 -0.12 -14.37 -1.19
C CYS A 114 -1.27 -15.07 -1.93
N THR A 115 -2.42 -14.42 -1.96
CA THR A 115 -3.56 -14.85 -2.75
C THR A 115 -3.62 -14.06 -4.06
N ALA A 116 -3.45 -14.72 -5.21
CA ALA A 116 -3.63 -14.13 -6.54
C ALA A 116 -5.07 -14.34 -7.01
N THR A 117 -5.98 -13.49 -6.53
CA THR A 117 -7.43 -13.61 -6.79
C THR A 117 -7.74 -13.41 -8.27
N GLY A 118 -8.32 -14.44 -8.90
CA GLY A 118 -8.58 -14.45 -10.35
C GLY A 118 -7.34 -14.70 -11.22
N CYS A 119 -6.18 -15.02 -10.59
CA CYS A 119 -4.90 -15.23 -11.26
C CYS A 119 -4.18 -16.52 -10.83
N GLY A 120 -4.89 -17.50 -10.27
CA GLY A 120 -4.31 -18.80 -9.93
C GLY A 120 -4.49 -19.23 -8.46
N GLY A 121 -4.89 -18.33 -7.56
CA GLY A 121 -5.10 -18.66 -6.15
C GLY A 121 -3.87 -18.41 -5.27
N ASN A 122 -3.73 -19.19 -4.20
CA ASN A 122 -2.63 -19.03 -3.26
C ASN A 122 -1.31 -19.53 -3.85
N LEU A 123 -0.23 -18.78 -3.64
CA LEU A 123 1.09 -19.08 -4.21
C LEU A 123 2.22 -18.81 -3.22
N ILE A 124 3.37 -19.46 -3.47
CA ILE A 124 4.65 -19.23 -2.78
C ILE A 124 5.69 -18.83 -3.82
N VAL A 125 6.48 -17.81 -3.52
CA VAL A 125 7.73 -17.49 -4.21
C VAL A 125 8.86 -17.30 -3.21
N THR A 126 10.10 -17.57 -3.65
CA THR A 126 11.28 -17.47 -2.79
C THR A 126 12.40 -16.69 -3.45
N ALA A 127 13.25 -16.06 -2.63
CA ALA A 127 14.47 -15.42 -3.07
C ALA A 127 15.57 -15.52 -2.01
N LYS A 128 16.84 -15.45 -2.43
CA LYS A 128 17.98 -15.33 -1.52
C LYS A 128 18.17 -13.89 -1.03
N ASN A 129 17.96 -12.95 -1.94
CA ASN A 129 18.06 -11.53 -1.65
C ASN A 129 16.66 -10.91 -1.58
N PRO A 130 16.42 -9.94 -0.71
CA PRO A 130 15.09 -9.35 -0.53
C PRO A 130 14.59 -8.62 -1.78
N GLU A 131 15.47 -7.98 -2.55
CA GLU A 131 15.15 -7.35 -3.82
C GLU A 131 14.89 -8.36 -4.96
N GLY A 132 15.18 -9.64 -4.74
CA GLY A 132 15.02 -10.72 -5.69
C GLY A 132 16.30 -11.12 -6.43
N PRO A 133 16.19 -11.74 -7.62
CA PRO A 133 14.94 -12.15 -8.28
C PRO A 133 14.21 -13.26 -7.51
N TYR A 134 12.91 -13.10 -7.36
CA TYR A 134 12.06 -14.16 -6.80
C TYR A 134 11.82 -15.29 -7.82
N SER A 135 11.61 -16.50 -7.31
CA SER A 135 11.32 -17.68 -8.14
C SER A 135 10.04 -17.51 -8.99
N GLU A 136 9.82 -18.41 -9.93
CA GLU A 136 8.49 -18.62 -10.48
C GLU A 136 7.56 -19.14 -9.36
N PRO A 137 6.26 -18.80 -9.40
CA PRO A 137 5.33 -19.14 -8.33
C PRO A 137 5.03 -20.66 -8.28
N ILE A 138 5.05 -21.17 -7.06
CA ILE A 138 4.47 -22.48 -6.75
C ILE A 138 3.04 -22.22 -6.28
N PHE A 139 2.04 -22.59 -7.09
CA PHE A 139 0.64 -22.49 -6.68
C PHE A 139 0.32 -23.61 -5.69
N ILE A 140 -0.32 -23.25 -4.58
CA ILE A 140 -0.67 -24.17 -3.50
C ILE A 140 -2.02 -24.82 -3.88
N GLU A 141 -1.95 -26.04 -4.39
CA GLU A 141 -3.13 -26.81 -4.68
C GLU A 141 -3.93 -27.07 -3.38
N ASP A 142 -5.24 -27.05 -3.46
CA ASP A 142 -6.15 -27.28 -2.32
C ASP A 142 -6.05 -26.28 -1.15
N ALA A 143 -5.44 -25.10 -1.35
CA ALA A 143 -5.49 -24.00 -0.40
C ALA A 143 -6.74 -23.14 -0.63
N PRO A 144 -7.86 -23.35 0.11
CA PRO A 144 -9.04 -22.52 -0.03
C PRO A 144 -8.83 -21.15 0.62
N GLY A 145 -9.54 -20.15 0.13
CA GLY A 145 -9.66 -18.84 0.79
C GLY A 145 -8.52 -17.90 0.52
N ILE A 146 -8.23 -17.04 1.51
CA ILE A 146 -7.37 -15.87 1.36
C ILE A 146 -6.40 -15.72 2.55
N ASP A 147 -5.56 -14.69 2.46
CA ASP A 147 -4.64 -14.21 3.51
C ASP A 147 -3.72 -15.32 4.05
N PRO A 148 -2.93 -15.94 3.17
CA PRO A 148 -2.03 -17.00 3.58
C PRO A 148 -0.86 -16.47 4.41
N SER A 149 -0.47 -17.22 5.44
CA SER A 149 0.79 -17.00 6.13
C SER A 149 1.56 -18.30 6.35
N LEU A 150 2.88 -18.19 6.57
CA LEU A 150 3.75 -19.31 6.91
C LEU A 150 4.31 -19.12 8.31
N PHE A 151 4.34 -20.21 9.06
CA PHE A 151 5.04 -20.30 10.33
C PHE A 151 6.04 -21.46 10.28
N PHE A 152 7.33 -21.15 10.49
CA PHE A 152 8.42 -22.10 10.56
C PHE A 152 8.66 -22.47 12.03
N ASP A 153 8.33 -23.70 12.42
CA ASP A 153 8.46 -24.15 13.80
C ASP A 153 9.86 -24.72 14.08
N ASP A 154 10.25 -24.77 15.35
CA ASP A 154 11.55 -25.25 15.82
C ASP A 154 11.78 -26.74 15.54
N ASP A 155 10.70 -27.53 15.36
CA ASP A 155 10.76 -28.96 15.00
C ASP A 155 11.02 -29.19 13.50
N GLY A 156 11.21 -28.13 12.74
CA GLY A 156 11.46 -28.16 11.29
C GLY A 156 10.22 -28.29 10.44
N LYS A 157 9.02 -28.35 11.03
CA LYS A 157 7.76 -28.30 10.26
C LYS A 157 7.43 -26.88 9.85
N VAL A 158 6.76 -26.76 8.73
CA VAL A 158 6.19 -25.48 8.26
C VAL A 158 4.68 -25.58 8.27
N TRP A 159 4.05 -24.58 8.88
CA TRP A 159 2.61 -24.48 9.02
C TRP A 159 2.10 -23.35 8.15
N TYR A 160 1.10 -23.68 7.35
CA TYR A 160 0.34 -22.72 6.57
C TYR A 160 -0.92 -22.34 7.35
N CYS A 161 -1.18 -21.04 7.44
CA CYS A 161 -2.44 -20.50 7.94
C CYS A 161 -3.17 -19.80 6.81
N GLY A 162 -4.50 -19.83 6.82
CA GLY A 162 -5.32 -19.11 5.87
C GLY A 162 -6.73 -18.91 6.40
N SER A 163 -7.46 -17.99 5.79
CA SER A 163 -8.87 -17.76 6.06
C SER A 163 -9.72 -18.41 4.99
N ILE A 164 -10.66 -19.22 5.42
CA ILE A 164 -11.62 -19.87 4.50
C ILE A 164 -12.89 -19.03 4.44
N ASN A 165 -13.15 -18.45 3.29
CA ASN A 165 -14.38 -17.72 3.01
C ASN A 165 -15.26 -18.50 2.00
N GLY A 166 -16.28 -19.18 2.54
CA GLY A 166 -17.37 -19.66 1.71
C GLY A 166 -17.07 -20.81 0.74
N ASP A 167 -16.13 -21.70 1.07
CA ASP A 167 -15.89 -22.91 0.26
C ASP A 167 -16.94 -23.98 0.53
N ASN A 168 -17.51 -24.56 -0.54
CA ASN A 168 -18.52 -25.64 -0.48
C ASN A 168 -18.00 -26.97 0.11
N LYS A 169 -16.68 -27.12 0.31
CA LYS A 169 -16.06 -28.30 0.93
C LYS A 169 -16.02 -28.24 2.48
N ILE A 170 -16.50 -27.15 3.07
CA ILE A 170 -16.48 -26.90 4.51
C ILE A 170 -17.92 -26.85 5.02
N PRO A 171 -18.18 -27.17 6.32
CA PRO A 171 -19.50 -27.01 6.88
C PRO A 171 -20.10 -25.64 6.56
N PRO A 172 -21.41 -25.55 6.26
CA PRO A 172 -22.04 -24.29 5.91
C PRO A 172 -21.82 -23.24 6.99
N ARG A 173 -21.77 -21.97 6.58
CA ARG A 173 -21.67 -20.82 7.49
C ARG A 173 -22.81 -20.85 8.51
N ARG A 174 -22.51 -20.60 9.76
CA ARG A 174 -23.48 -20.53 10.87
C ARG A 174 -24.13 -19.15 10.97
N TRP A 175 -23.45 -18.10 10.45
CA TRP A 175 -23.96 -16.73 10.33
C TRP A 175 -23.44 -16.10 9.03
N PRO A 176 -24.03 -14.98 8.56
CA PRO A 176 -23.54 -14.26 7.38
C PRO A 176 -22.08 -13.82 7.53
N GLU A 177 -21.29 -14.02 6.49
CA GLU A 177 -19.90 -13.64 6.42
C GLU A 177 -18.99 -14.31 7.48
N GLU A 178 -19.43 -15.44 8.05
CA GLU A 178 -18.55 -16.29 8.85
C GLU A 178 -17.41 -16.80 8.00
N ASP A 179 -16.19 -16.42 8.38
CA ASP A 179 -14.96 -17.00 7.85
C ASP A 179 -14.24 -17.76 8.96
N ARG A 180 -13.37 -18.67 8.60
CA ARG A 180 -12.71 -19.58 9.54
C ARG A 180 -11.22 -19.62 9.27
N ILE A 181 -10.45 -19.51 10.33
CA ILE A 181 -9.01 -19.71 10.25
C ILE A 181 -8.69 -21.17 10.32
N TYR A 182 -7.84 -21.63 9.41
CA TYR A 182 -7.32 -22.98 9.43
C TYR A 182 -5.80 -23.00 9.44
N VAL A 183 -5.26 -24.10 9.96
CA VAL A 183 -3.82 -24.40 9.99
C VAL A 183 -3.63 -25.78 9.39
N GLN A 184 -2.63 -25.93 8.53
CA GLN A 184 -2.24 -27.21 7.93
C GLN A 184 -0.74 -27.24 7.68
N GLN A 185 -0.07 -28.34 7.93
CA GLN A 185 1.33 -28.49 7.58
C GLN A 185 1.52 -28.45 6.07
N ILE A 186 2.60 -27.79 5.60
CA ILE A 186 2.91 -27.64 4.19
C ILE A 186 4.36 -27.98 3.89
N ASP A 187 4.61 -28.60 2.75
CA ASP A 187 5.92 -28.65 2.12
C ASP A 187 6.07 -27.41 1.21
N VAL A 188 6.81 -26.41 1.65
CA VAL A 188 7.00 -25.14 0.93
C VAL A 188 7.80 -25.28 -0.37
N THR A 189 8.47 -26.42 -0.58
CA THR A 189 9.25 -26.66 -1.81
C THR A 189 8.36 -27.18 -2.95
N THR A 190 7.23 -27.78 -2.61
CA THR A 190 6.27 -28.34 -3.57
C THR A 190 4.92 -27.66 -3.55
N GLY A 191 4.62 -26.86 -2.52
CA GLY A 191 3.30 -26.27 -2.29
C GLY A 191 2.23 -27.27 -1.87
N LYS A 192 2.61 -28.50 -1.45
CA LYS A 192 1.67 -29.56 -1.07
C LYS A 192 1.45 -29.59 0.43
N PHE A 193 0.18 -29.73 0.80
CA PHE A 193 -0.18 -29.95 2.20
C PHE A 193 0.19 -31.36 2.69
N VAL A 194 0.52 -31.45 3.97
CA VAL A 194 0.85 -32.68 4.70
C VAL A 194 -0.11 -32.83 5.87
N GLY A 195 -0.75 -33.99 6.00
CA GLY A 195 -1.68 -34.26 7.09
C GLY A 195 -3.02 -33.52 6.99
N GLU A 196 -3.70 -33.43 8.11
CA GLU A 196 -5.07 -32.90 8.18
C GLU A 196 -5.10 -31.37 8.28
N ARG A 197 -6.20 -30.79 7.81
CA ARG A 197 -6.54 -29.39 7.98
C ARG A 197 -7.29 -29.19 9.28
N HIS A 198 -6.78 -28.28 10.14
CA HIS A 198 -7.37 -27.97 11.43
C HIS A 198 -8.05 -26.60 11.36
N ILE A 199 -9.36 -26.56 11.59
CA ILE A 199 -10.07 -25.29 11.81
C ILE A 199 -9.80 -24.88 13.26
N VAL A 200 -9.17 -23.72 13.45
CA VAL A 200 -8.68 -23.30 14.76
C VAL A 200 -9.54 -22.22 15.42
N THR A 201 -10.21 -21.37 14.63
CA THR A 201 -11.16 -20.37 15.14
C THR A 201 -12.05 -19.84 14.03
N SER A 202 -13.20 -19.23 14.42
CA SER A 202 -14.06 -18.42 13.55
C SER A 202 -14.11 -16.96 14.04
N GLY A 203 -13.09 -16.54 14.82
CA GLY A 203 -13.05 -15.24 15.44
C GLY A 203 -13.48 -15.27 16.91
N TYR A 204 -13.40 -14.12 17.56
CA TYR A 204 -13.71 -13.91 18.98
C TYR A 204 -15.03 -13.20 19.19
N ALA A 205 -15.28 -12.13 18.44
CA ALA A 205 -16.49 -11.33 18.60
C ALA A 205 -17.74 -12.14 18.23
N VAL A 206 -18.86 -11.83 18.87
CA VAL A 206 -20.12 -12.55 18.67
C VAL A 206 -20.58 -12.42 17.21
N ASN A 207 -20.60 -13.54 16.50
CA ASN A 207 -20.94 -13.59 15.07
C ASN A 207 -20.16 -12.58 14.23
N SER A 208 -18.84 -12.40 14.55
CA SER A 208 -17.99 -11.49 13.79
C SER A 208 -17.88 -11.94 12.33
N PRO A 209 -18.06 -11.04 11.36
CA PRO A 209 -17.72 -11.34 9.97
C PRO A 209 -16.21 -11.33 9.77
N ASN A 210 -15.76 -12.01 8.72
CA ASN A 210 -14.41 -11.93 8.18
C ASN A 210 -13.31 -12.16 9.23
N ALA A 211 -13.25 -13.37 9.80
CA ALA A 211 -12.03 -13.82 10.48
C ALA A 211 -10.95 -14.07 9.43
N GLU A 212 -9.96 -13.20 9.34
CA GLU A 212 -8.96 -13.18 8.25
C GLU A 212 -7.56 -12.79 8.75
N ALA A 213 -6.57 -12.70 7.87
CA ALA A 213 -5.20 -12.28 8.16
C ALA A 213 -4.53 -13.04 9.31
N PRO A 214 -4.49 -14.38 9.31
CA PRO A 214 -3.92 -15.13 10.42
C PRO A 214 -2.40 -15.13 10.40
N HIS A 215 -1.75 -14.86 11.55
CA HIS A 215 -0.32 -15.04 11.76
C HIS A 215 -0.07 -15.84 13.04
N ILE A 216 0.82 -16.83 12.98
CA ILE A 216 1.26 -17.59 14.16
C ILE A 216 2.66 -17.14 14.57
N TYR A 217 2.84 -16.98 15.89
CA TYR A 217 4.13 -16.68 16.54
C TYR A 217 4.36 -17.68 17.67
N LYS A 218 5.61 -18.06 17.90
CA LYS A 218 6.02 -18.84 19.06
C LYS A 218 6.84 -17.96 19.99
N ILE A 219 6.34 -17.69 21.17
CA ILE A 219 6.93 -16.78 22.16
C ILE A 219 6.91 -17.50 23.52
N ASP A 220 8.07 -17.65 24.13
CA ASP A 220 8.25 -18.35 25.42
C ASP A 220 7.58 -19.74 25.44
N GLY A 221 7.68 -20.47 24.32
CA GLY A 221 7.15 -21.82 24.17
C GLY A 221 5.65 -21.91 23.91
N LYS A 222 4.92 -20.78 23.88
CA LYS A 222 3.48 -20.72 23.53
C LYS A 222 3.29 -20.24 22.10
N TYR A 223 2.22 -20.72 21.49
CA TYR A 223 1.81 -20.32 20.15
C TYR A 223 0.71 -19.26 20.26
N TYR A 224 0.96 -18.11 19.63
CA TYR A 224 0.01 -17.00 19.54
C TYR A 224 -0.51 -16.94 18.12
N LEU A 225 -1.82 -16.93 17.97
CA LEU A 225 -2.50 -16.68 16.71
C LEU A 225 -3.10 -15.27 16.76
N ILE A 226 -2.69 -14.43 15.84
CA ILE A 226 -3.25 -13.09 15.63
C ILE A 226 -4.08 -13.13 14.37
N ILE A 227 -5.29 -12.54 14.43
CA ILE A 227 -6.20 -12.44 13.29
C ILE A 227 -6.82 -11.06 13.20
N ALA A 228 -7.35 -10.72 12.02
CA ALA A 228 -8.26 -9.61 11.84
C ALA A 228 -9.71 -10.11 11.90
N GLU A 229 -10.62 -9.24 12.34
CA GLU A 229 -12.05 -9.46 12.37
C GLU A 229 -12.83 -8.20 12.01
N GLY A 230 -14.08 -8.35 11.61
CA GLY A 230 -15.02 -7.25 11.38
C GLY A 230 -14.99 -6.71 9.96
N GLY A 231 -14.15 -7.28 9.11
CA GLY A 231 -13.91 -6.81 7.76
C GLY A 231 -13.14 -5.47 7.73
N THR A 232 -12.56 -5.14 6.59
CA THR A 232 -11.69 -3.97 6.40
C THR A 232 -12.46 -2.64 6.33
N TRP A 233 -13.35 -2.40 7.29
CA TRP A 233 -14.22 -1.23 7.42
C TRP A 233 -14.14 -0.67 8.85
N GLU A 234 -15.15 0.08 9.29
CA GLU A 234 -15.19 0.72 10.61
C GLU A 234 -15.14 -0.27 11.80
N ASN A 235 -15.58 -1.51 11.59
CA ASN A 235 -15.57 -2.56 12.63
C ASN A 235 -14.28 -3.36 12.72
N HIS A 236 -13.29 -3.05 11.87
CA HIS A 236 -12.03 -3.78 11.80
C HIS A 236 -11.31 -3.83 13.16
N SER A 237 -10.77 -4.97 13.49
CA SER A 237 -10.13 -5.20 14.79
C SER A 237 -9.10 -6.33 14.72
N VAL A 238 -8.23 -6.38 15.72
CA VAL A 238 -7.22 -7.42 15.93
C VAL A 238 -7.64 -8.26 17.13
N SER A 239 -7.72 -9.57 16.95
CA SER A 239 -7.95 -10.54 18.02
C SER A 239 -6.78 -11.51 18.16
N VAL A 240 -6.48 -11.89 19.40
CA VAL A 240 -5.35 -12.73 19.75
C VAL A 240 -5.80 -13.96 20.52
N PHE A 241 -5.19 -15.09 20.21
CA PHE A 241 -5.45 -16.39 20.82
C PHE A 241 -4.13 -17.04 21.20
N ALA A 242 -4.13 -17.95 22.18
CA ALA A 242 -2.95 -18.71 22.56
C ALA A 242 -3.25 -20.22 22.61
N ALA A 243 -2.22 -21.01 22.32
CA ALA A 243 -2.25 -22.47 22.36
C ALA A 243 -0.89 -23.05 22.79
N ASP A 244 -0.87 -24.34 23.10
CA ASP A 244 0.35 -25.10 23.43
C ASP A 244 0.94 -25.82 22.21
N CYS A 245 0.25 -25.82 21.06
CA CYS A 245 0.73 -26.33 19.80
C CYS A 245 0.14 -25.56 18.61
N PRO A 246 0.77 -25.60 17.41
CA PRO A 246 0.39 -24.76 16.28
C PRO A 246 -1.01 -25.05 15.72
N VAL A 247 -1.55 -26.23 15.96
CA VAL A 247 -2.90 -26.62 15.50
C VAL A 247 -3.98 -26.44 16.57
N GLY A 248 -3.64 -25.84 17.72
CA GLY A 248 -4.57 -25.58 18.82
C GLY A 248 -4.79 -26.76 19.77
N PRO A 249 -5.84 -26.74 20.62
CA PRO A 249 -6.91 -25.74 20.63
C PRO A 249 -6.45 -24.34 21.05
N TYR A 250 -6.87 -23.33 20.33
CA TYR A 250 -6.57 -21.93 20.62
C TYR A 250 -7.62 -21.34 21.58
N THR A 251 -7.13 -20.71 22.64
CA THR A 251 -7.96 -20.01 23.62
C THR A 251 -7.86 -18.50 23.38
N PRO A 252 -8.98 -17.78 23.19
CA PRO A 252 -8.96 -16.34 23.01
C PRO A 252 -8.60 -15.62 24.31
N PHE A 253 -7.88 -14.50 24.21
CA PHE A 253 -7.71 -13.61 25.34
C PHE A 253 -9.01 -12.86 25.64
N ILE A 254 -9.34 -12.72 26.92
CA ILE A 254 -10.55 -12.01 27.37
C ILE A 254 -10.50 -10.52 27.04
N SER A 255 -9.31 -9.97 26.81
CA SER A 255 -9.10 -8.57 26.41
C SER A 255 -9.36 -8.31 24.92
N ASN A 256 -9.72 -9.32 24.14
CA ASN A 256 -10.06 -9.10 22.74
C ASN A 256 -11.29 -8.18 22.56
N PRO A 257 -11.32 -7.36 21.49
CA PRO A 257 -10.24 -7.18 20.53
C PRO A 257 -9.03 -6.50 21.17
N ALA A 258 -7.83 -7.02 20.87
CA ALA A 258 -6.57 -6.50 21.43
C ALA A 258 -6.23 -5.11 20.89
N LEU A 259 -6.67 -4.80 19.65
CA LEU A 259 -6.54 -3.48 19.04
C LEU A 259 -7.74 -3.21 18.12
N THR A 260 -8.34 -2.02 18.23
CA THR A 260 -9.40 -1.55 17.31
C THR A 260 -9.65 -0.06 17.51
N HIS A 261 -10.07 0.63 16.47
CA HIS A 261 -10.55 2.02 16.52
C HIS A 261 -12.07 2.15 16.41
N ARG A 262 -12.82 1.05 16.26
CA ARG A 262 -14.28 1.05 16.02
C ARG A 262 -15.10 1.80 17.08
N HIS A 263 -14.58 1.90 18.30
CA HIS A 263 -15.26 2.57 19.44
C HIS A 263 -14.90 4.05 19.57
N LEU A 264 -13.98 4.57 18.74
CA LEU A 264 -13.51 5.96 18.81
C LEU A 264 -14.42 6.94 18.06
N GLY A 265 -15.38 6.43 17.28
CA GLY A 265 -16.27 7.27 16.46
C GLY A 265 -15.73 7.52 15.05
N LYS A 266 -16.34 8.50 14.36
CA LYS A 266 -16.03 8.80 12.96
C LYS A 266 -15.09 10.00 12.80
N ASP A 267 -14.99 10.84 13.84
CA ASP A 267 -14.21 12.08 13.82
C ASP A 267 -12.82 11.87 14.42
N VAL A 268 -12.15 10.79 13.99
CA VAL A 268 -10.78 10.44 14.42
C VAL A 268 -9.86 10.42 13.21
N ASP A 269 -8.58 10.75 13.44
CA ASP A 269 -7.58 10.85 12.39
C ASP A 269 -7.30 9.51 11.69
N ILE A 270 -7.47 8.39 12.43
CA ILE A 270 -7.20 7.04 11.95
C ILE A 270 -8.38 6.13 12.25
N THR A 271 -8.90 5.46 11.23
CA THR A 271 -9.98 4.46 11.33
C THR A 271 -9.55 3.11 10.76
N THR A 272 -10.40 2.09 10.88
CA THR A 272 -10.26 0.80 10.16
C THR A 272 -9.00 0.02 10.52
N ILE A 273 -8.48 0.15 11.73
CA ILE A 273 -7.25 -0.50 12.18
C ILE A 273 -7.46 -2.01 12.33
N GLY A 274 -6.62 -2.80 11.64
CA GLY A 274 -6.59 -4.26 11.69
C GLY A 274 -5.56 -4.82 10.71
N HIS A 275 -5.62 -6.14 10.45
CA HIS A 275 -4.70 -6.85 9.56
C HIS A 275 -3.24 -6.63 9.97
N THR A 276 -2.85 -7.24 11.11
CA THR A 276 -1.62 -6.91 11.83
C THR A 276 -0.59 -8.02 11.73
N ASP A 277 0.67 -7.66 11.44
CA ASP A 277 1.84 -8.54 11.57
C ASP A 277 2.82 -7.98 12.60
N LEU A 278 3.49 -8.86 13.37
CA LEU A 278 4.41 -8.50 14.43
C LEU A 278 5.86 -8.77 14.07
N VAL A 279 6.76 -7.95 14.61
CA VAL A 279 8.20 -8.17 14.55
C VAL A 279 8.86 -7.90 15.90
N GLN A 280 9.83 -8.74 16.25
CA GLN A 280 10.72 -8.47 17.37
C GLN A 280 12.01 -7.83 16.87
N THR A 281 12.41 -6.72 17.49
CA THR A 281 13.68 -6.06 17.18
C THR A 281 14.88 -6.87 17.67
N GLN A 282 16.08 -6.53 17.23
CA GLN A 282 17.33 -7.11 17.71
C GLN A 282 17.59 -6.83 19.21
N TYR A 283 16.87 -5.87 19.79
CA TYR A 283 16.94 -5.53 21.22
C TYR A 283 15.85 -6.19 22.07
N GLY A 284 14.93 -6.95 21.43
CA GLY A 284 13.87 -7.70 22.11
C GLY A 284 12.54 -6.97 22.19
N ASP A 285 12.46 -5.70 21.78
CA ASP A 285 11.21 -4.94 21.73
C ASP A 285 10.30 -5.45 20.60
N TRP A 286 9.00 -5.39 20.80
CA TRP A 286 8.02 -5.80 19.79
C TRP A 286 7.31 -4.61 19.18
N TYR A 287 7.11 -4.68 17.87
CA TYR A 287 6.34 -3.72 17.09
C TYR A 287 5.36 -4.44 16.18
N ALA A 288 4.29 -3.73 15.85
CA ALA A 288 3.24 -4.19 14.96
C ALA A 288 3.06 -3.22 13.79
N VAL A 289 2.99 -3.76 12.58
CA VAL A 289 2.46 -3.05 11.42
C VAL A 289 1.03 -3.49 11.17
N MET A 290 0.19 -2.58 10.68
CA MET A 290 -1.20 -2.85 10.37
C MET A 290 -1.71 -1.89 9.30
N LEU A 291 -2.81 -2.25 8.67
CA LEU A 291 -3.50 -1.30 7.81
C LEU A 291 -4.40 -0.36 8.62
N GLY A 292 -4.62 0.82 8.09
CA GLY A 292 -5.57 1.80 8.57
C GLY A 292 -5.94 2.80 7.48
N VAL A 293 -6.84 3.72 7.81
CA VAL A 293 -7.34 4.74 6.90
C VAL A 293 -7.31 6.09 7.60
N ARG A 294 -6.87 7.13 6.86
CA ARG A 294 -6.98 8.54 7.27
C ARG A 294 -8.13 9.19 6.49
N PRO A 295 -9.33 9.27 7.03
CA PRO A 295 -10.44 9.89 6.33
C PRO A 295 -10.31 11.41 6.29
N VAL A 296 -10.74 12.02 5.19
CA VAL A 296 -10.93 13.47 5.06
C VAL A 296 -12.39 13.75 4.76
N GLU A 297 -13.03 14.58 5.57
CA GLU A 297 -14.48 14.85 5.47
C GLU A 297 -15.34 13.57 5.39
N GLY A 298 -14.88 12.49 6.05
CA GLY A 298 -15.53 11.18 6.06
C GLY A 298 -15.26 10.31 4.84
N TYR A 299 -14.41 10.75 3.89
CA TYR A 299 -14.03 10.00 2.71
C TYR A 299 -12.63 9.41 2.84
N ASN A 300 -12.49 8.14 2.45
CA ASN A 300 -11.19 7.47 2.31
C ASN A 300 -10.61 7.78 0.93
N MET A 301 -9.76 8.81 0.89
CA MET A 301 -9.19 9.36 -0.35
C MET A 301 -7.89 8.68 -0.79
N LEU A 302 -7.16 7.99 0.10
CA LEU A 302 -5.83 7.44 -0.18
C LEU A 302 -5.81 5.91 -0.25
N GLY A 303 -6.93 5.26 0.05
CA GLY A 303 -6.95 3.83 0.29
C GLY A 303 -6.49 3.46 1.70
N ARG A 304 -6.14 2.20 1.91
CA ARG A 304 -5.61 1.70 3.18
C ARG A 304 -4.10 1.88 3.18
N GLU A 305 -3.56 2.43 4.25
CA GLU A 305 -2.16 2.80 4.44
C GLU A 305 -1.54 1.91 5.52
N THR A 306 -0.20 1.88 5.62
CA THR A 306 0.51 1.09 6.64
C THR A 306 0.90 1.96 7.84
N PHE A 307 0.49 1.52 9.03
CA PHE A 307 0.77 2.15 10.32
C PHE A 307 1.68 1.26 11.17
N LEU A 308 2.35 1.89 12.14
CA LEU A 308 3.24 1.25 13.11
C LEU A 308 2.81 1.60 14.54
N THR A 309 2.91 0.62 15.45
CA THR A 309 2.77 0.85 16.89
C THR A 309 3.61 -0.14 17.70
N SER A 310 3.92 0.20 18.95
CA SER A 310 4.62 -0.70 19.86
C SER A 310 3.70 -1.80 20.39
N VAL A 311 4.30 -2.93 20.79
CA VAL A 311 3.62 -4.04 21.47
C VAL A 311 4.46 -4.49 22.65
N GLU A 312 3.83 -4.72 23.80
CA GLU A 312 4.49 -5.34 24.95
C GLU A 312 3.74 -6.62 25.34
N PHE A 313 4.50 -7.66 25.67
CA PHE A 313 3.93 -8.88 26.25
C PHE A 313 3.92 -8.74 27.77
N GLN A 314 2.72 -8.47 28.34
CA GLN A 314 2.50 -8.33 29.76
C GLN A 314 1.75 -9.55 30.29
N ASP A 315 2.35 -10.32 31.22
CA ASP A 315 1.82 -11.60 31.71
C ASP A 315 1.41 -12.56 30.58
N GLY A 316 2.23 -12.61 29.50
CA GLY A 316 1.97 -13.45 28.33
C GLY A 316 0.83 -12.93 27.42
N LYS A 317 0.41 -11.68 27.53
CA LYS A 317 -0.62 -11.05 26.69
C LYS A 317 -0.01 -9.92 25.88
N PRO A 318 -0.21 -9.88 24.56
CA PRO A 318 0.21 -8.74 23.76
C PRO A 318 -0.67 -7.53 24.05
N VAL A 319 -0.05 -6.42 24.43
CA VAL A 319 -0.69 -5.13 24.70
C VAL A 319 -0.17 -4.15 23.65
N PHE A 320 -1.05 -3.71 22.78
CA PHE A 320 -0.72 -2.75 21.73
C PHE A 320 -0.73 -1.32 22.28
N ASN A 321 0.34 -0.58 22.01
CA ASN A 321 0.60 0.78 22.49
C ASN A 321 0.24 0.95 23.98
N PRO A 322 1.03 0.35 24.88
CA PRO A 322 0.72 0.29 26.31
C PRO A 322 0.45 1.66 26.94
N GLY A 323 -0.63 1.74 27.71
CA GLY A 323 -1.10 2.99 28.33
C GLY A 323 -1.90 3.92 27.41
N VAL A 324 -1.92 3.64 26.09
CA VAL A 324 -2.69 4.39 25.08
C VAL A 324 -3.79 3.53 24.47
N GLY A 325 -3.48 2.30 24.04
CA GLY A 325 -4.43 1.31 23.54
C GLY A 325 -4.98 1.61 22.13
N ARG A 326 -4.30 2.46 21.37
CA ARG A 326 -4.67 2.83 19.98
C ARG A 326 -3.46 3.25 19.18
N VAL A 327 -3.57 3.24 17.86
CA VAL A 327 -2.57 3.79 16.95
C VAL A 327 -2.67 5.31 16.93
N LEU A 328 -1.53 5.99 17.00
CA LEU A 328 -1.44 7.45 17.03
C LEU A 328 -0.89 7.97 15.70
N MET A 329 -1.27 9.21 15.32
CA MET A 329 -0.67 9.93 14.19
C MET A 329 0.79 10.32 14.47
N GLU A 330 1.10 10.63 15.71
CA GLU A 330 2.46 10.86 16.18
C GLU A 330 2.70 9.95 17.40
N ASP A 331 3.71 9.11 17.32
CA ASP A 331 4.04 8.11 18.35
C ASP A 331 5.54 8.14 18.66
N LYS A 332 5.93 7.47 19.73
CA LYS A 332 7.32 7.35 20.15
C LYS A 332 8.12 6.59 19.12
N PHE A 333 9.27 7.14 18.73
CA PHE A 333 10.19 6.46 17.84
C PHE A 333 10.61 5.11 18.43
N PRO A 334 10.70 4.04 17.62
CA PRO A 334 11.20 2.75 18.08
C PRO A 334 12.54 2.87 18.80
N ASN A 335 12.80 1.99 19.76
CA ASN A 335 14.10 1.91 20.45
C ASN A 335 15.18 1.31 19.50
N LEU A 336 15.37 1.98 18.38
CA LEU A 336 16.30 1.66 17.30
C LEU A 336 17.09 2.90 16.92
N PRO A 337 18.32 2.76 16.42
CA PRO A 337 19.05 3.88 15.82
C PRO A 337 18.26 4.42 14.63
N GLU A 338 17.96 5.71 14.63
CA GLU A 338 17.33 6.36 13.48
C GLU A 338 18.20 6.23 12.23
N SER A 339 17.60 5.78 11.13
CA SER A 339 18.27 5.52 9.86
C SER A 339 17.47 6.12 8.70
N PRO A 340 17.55 7.45 8.50
CA PRO A 340 16.84 8.11 7.42
C PRO A 340 17.25 7.56 6.04
N VAL A 341 16.28 7.34 5.17
CA VAL A 341 16.51 6.93 3.79
C VAL A 341 16.48 8.14 2.86
N VAL A 342 17.30 8.10 1.82
CA VAL A 342 17.29 9.12 0.78
C VAL A 342 16.03 8.93 -0.05
N GLN A 343 15.11 9.90 0.04
CA GLN A 343 13.91 9.86 -0.76
C GLN A 343 14.25 10.05 -2.25
N PRO A 344 13.59 9.31 -3.15
CA PRO A 344 13.71 9.55 -4.58
C PRO A 344 13.38 11.00 -4.95
N SER A 345 13.95 11.49 -6.07
CA SER A 345 13.56 12.79 -6.58
C SER A 345 12.05 12.87 -6.78
N VAL A 346 11.43 13.98 -6.38
CA VAL A 346 10.01 14.26 -6.64
C VAL A 346 9.70 14.34 -8.13
N ARG A 347 10.73 14.67 -8.95
CA ARG A 347 10.66 14.72 -10.40
C ARG A 347 11.47 13.58 -11.01
N ASP A 348 10.83 12.81 -11.89
CA ASP A 348 11.44 11.81 -12.75
C ASP A 348 11.68 12.45 -14.12
N GLU A 349 12.96 12.63 -14.47
CA GLU A 349 13.41 13.21 -15.76
C GLU A 349 13.51 12.14 -16.86
N PHE A 350 13.18 10.88 -16.54
CA PHE A 350 13.27 9.73 -17.45
C PHE A 350 14.64 9.57 -18.12
N ASP A 351 15.71 9.95 -17.42
CA ASP A 351 17.09 9.98 -17.88
C ASP A 351 17.84 8.65 -17.69
N VAL A 352 17.14 7.63 -17.18
CA VAL A 352 17.65 6.27 -16.99
C VAL A 352 16.85 5.26 -17.84
N ASP A 353 17.47 4.11 -18.17
CA ASP A 353 16.88 3.11 -19.07
C ASP A 353 15.71 2.31 -18.47
N SER A 354 15.39 2.52 -17.19
CA SER A 354 14.33 1.80 -16.47
C SER A 354 13.42 2.75 -15.71
N LEU A 355 12.16 2.37 -15.55
CA LEU A 355 11.23 3.07 -14.68
C LEU A 355 11.62 2.89 -13.22
N GLN A 356 11.46 3.94 -12.41
CA GLN A 356 11.59 3.88 -10.96
C GLN A 356 10.55 2.93 -10.35
N TYR A 357 10.80 2.40 -9.16
CA TYR A 357 9.92 1.43 -8.50
C TYR A 357 8.52 1.97 -8.15
N CYS A 358 8.34 3.27 -8.08
CA CYS A 358 7.04 3.88 -7.84
C CYS A 358 6.06 3.75 -9.03
N TRP A 359 6.56 3.45 -10.25
CA TRP A 359 5.74 3.33 -11.43
C TRP A 359 5.07 1.97 -11.56
N ASN A 360 3.79 1.99 -11.88
CA ASN A 360 2.96 0.80 -11.96
C ASN A 360 2.13 0.81 -13.25
N PHE A 361 1.79 -0.39 -13.71
CA PHE A 361 0.90 -0.65 -14.83
C PHE A 361 -0.41 -1.22 -14.32
N LEU A 362 -1.51 -0.83 -14.91
CA LEU A 362 -2.79 -1.47 -14.63
C LEU A 362 -2.82 -2.84 -15.34
N ARG A 363 -2.81 -3.94 -14.60
CA ARG A 363 -2.66 -5.32 -15.06
C ARG A 363 -1.30 -5.61 -15.72
N THR A 364 -1.05 -6.87 -16.05
CA THR A 364 0.25 -7.29 -16.59
C THR A 364 0.43 -6.81 -18.03
N PRO A 365 1.50 -6.07 -18.34
CA PRO A 365 1.85 -5.70 -19.71
C PRO A 365 2.49 -6.91 -20.43
N PHE A 366 1.75 -7.58 -21.32
CA PHE A 366 2.26 -8.71 -22.10
C PHE A 366 3.09 -8.27 -23.34
N SER A 367 3.08 -7.00 -23.66
CA SER A 367 3.91 -6.40 -24.71
C SER A 367 4.48 -5.08 -24.23
N ARG A 368 5.67 -4.74 -24.69
CA ARG A 368 6.29 -3.46 -24.39
C ARG A 368 5.72 -2.39 -25.31
N TRP A 369 4.99 -1.44 -24.76
CA TRP A 369 4.34 -0.34 -25.47
C TRP A 369 4.88 1.04 -25.06
N TYR A 370 5.93 1.06 -24.26
CA TYR A 370 6.67 2.26 -23.86
C TYR A 370 8.16 2.03 -24.04
N LYS A 371 8.92 3.11 -24.13
CA LYS A 371 10.38 3.09 -24.10
C LYS A 371 10.92 4.38 -23.48
N MET A 372 12.12 4.29 -22.93
CA MET A 372 12.95 5.44 -22.62
C MET A 372 13.76 5.77 -23.87
N GLU A 373 13.75 7.04 -24.29
CA GLU A 373 14.45 7.52 -25.48
C GLU A 373 14.78 9.00 -25.32
N ASP A 374 16.05 9.36 -25.47
CA ASP A 374 16.52 10.74 -25.37
C ASP A 374 16.07 11.47 -24.09
N SER A 375 16.21 10.82 -22.94
CA SER A 375 15.74 11.31 -21.62
C SER A 375 14.24 11.68 -21.63
N ASN A 376 13.43 10.85 -22.26
CA ASN A 376 11.98 10.98 -22.26
C ASN A 376 11.33 9.61 -22.14
N LEU A 377 10.12 9.59 -21.56
CA LEU A 377 9.24 8.45 -21.61
C LEU A 377 8.33 8.55 -22.84
N VAL A 378 8.49 7.64 -23.78
CA VAL A 378 7.68 7.56 -25.00
C VAL A 378 6.64 6.46 -24.85
N ILE A 379 5.36 6.83 -24.86
CA ILE A 379 4.22 5.93 -24.74
C ILE A 379 3.52 5.78 -26.09
N ARG A 380 3.36 4.54 -26.56
CA ARG A 380 2.61 4.22 -27.78
C ARG A 380 1.11 4.26 -27.51
N LEU A 381 0.36 4.94 -28.37
CA LEU A 381 -1.10 4.87 -28.35
C LEU A 381 -1.52 3.46 -28.78
N ARG A 382 -2.47 2.91 -28.04
CA ARG A 382 -3.06 1.59 -28.32
C ARG A 382 -4.58 1.68 -28.23
N PRO A 383 -5.31 0.74 -28.85
CA PRO A 383 -6.78 0.76 -28.82
C PRO A 383 -7.38 0.61 -27.42
N GLU A 384 -6.65 0.03 -26.46
CA GLU A 384 -7.09 -0.24 -25.11
C GLU A 384 -7.38 1.07 -24.35
N LYS A 385 -8.55 1.15 -23.71
CA LYS A 385 -9.01 2.32 -22.92
C LYS A 385 -8.82 2.12 -21.44
N SER A 386 -8.62 3.19 -20.70
CA SER A 386 -8.58 3.15 -19.23
C SER A 386 -9.91 2.77 -18.58
N THR A 387 -11.01 2.82 -19.33
CA THR A 387 -12.36 2.42 -18.90
C THR A 387 -12.69 0.95 -19.15
N GLU A 388 -11.74 0.19 -19.68
CA GLU A 388 -11.89 -1.23 -20.01
C GLU A 388 -11.06 -2.10 -19.05
N LEU A 389 -11.46 -3.38 -18.90
CA LEU A 389 -10.72 -4.34 -18.08
C LEU A 389 -9.53 -4.93 -18.85
N VAL A 390 -8.60 -4.08 -19.24
CA VAL A 390 -7.42 -4.40 -20.07
C VAL A 390 -6.14 -3.84 -19.43
N ASN A 391 -4.99 -4.07 -20.05
CA ASN A 391 -3.77 -3.31 -19.77
C ASN A 391 -3.70 -2.13 -20.75
N PRO A 392 -4.13 -0.92 -20.38
CA PRO A 392 -4.04 0.26 -21.25
C PRO A 392 -2.61 0.80 -21.31
N SER A 393 -2.35 1.74 -22.22
CA SER A 393 -1.09 2.51 -22.22
C SER A 393 -1.12 3.55 -21.10
N LEU A 394 -0.93 3.07 -19.87
CA LEU A 394 -1.00 3.82 -18.61
C LEU A 394 0.19 3.45 -17.74
N ILE A 395 0.93 4.46 -17.30
CA ILE A 395 2.00 4.37 -16.30
C ILE A 395 1.64 5.34 -15.18
N ALA A 396 1.44 4.82 -13.97
CA ALA A 396 0.94 5.63 -12.86
C ALA A 396 1.62 5.28 -11.54
N ARG A 397 1.57 6.19 -10.59
CA ARG A 397 2.04 6.02 -9.22
C ARG A 397 0.92 6.24 -8.22
N ARG A 398 1.09 5.73 -7.01
CA ARG A 398 0.14 5.94 -5.91
C ARG A 398 0.04 7.42 -5.54
N VAL A 399 -1.16 7.88 -5.21
CA VAL A 399 -1.37 9.13 -4.49
C VAL A 399 -1.19 8.84 -3.01
N ASP A 400 -0.25 9.53 -2.35
CA ASP A 400 0.16 9.26 -0.98
C ASP A 400 -0.06 10.43 0.00
N ALA A 401 -0.60 11.54 -0.49
CA ALA A 401 -0.92 12.72 0.30
C ALA A 401 -2.33 13.25 -0.03
N HIS A 402 -3.05 13.74 0.98
CA HIS A 402 -4.35 14.39 0.79
C HIS A 402 -4.23 15.74 0.06
N ARG A 403 -3.08 16.39 0.20
CA ARG A 403 -2.70 17.58 -0.57
C ARG A 403 -1.49 17.23 -1.40
N PHE A 404 -1.60 17.42 -2.70
CA PHE A 404 -0.51 17.09 -3.63
C PHE A 404 -0.58 17.92 -4.89
N GLU A 405 0.56 17.97 -5.57
CA GLU A 405 0.67 18.45 -6.95
C GLU A 405 1.32 17.36 -7.81
N ALA A 406 0.69 17.04 -8.93
CA ALA A 406 1.23 16.16 -9.95
C ALA A 406 1.28 16.90 -11.27
N MET A 407 2.45 16.94 -11.92
CA MET A 407 2.65 17.66 -13.17
C MET A 407 3.47 16.85 -14.16
N THR A 408 3.28 17.12 -15.44
CA THR A 408 4.12 16.55 -16.52
C THR A 408 4.21 17.51 -17.69
N CYS A 409 5.34 17.46 -18.41
CA CYS A 409 5.47 18.07 -19.72
C CYS A 409 5.32 17.00 -20.79
N MET A 410 4.41 17.19 -21.72
CA MET A 410 4.12 16.24 -22.78
C MET A 410 4.22 16.89 -24.15
N CYS A 411 4.85 16.19 -25.09
CA CYS A 411 4.82 16.48 -26.52
C CYS A 411 3.91 15.46 -27.22
N PHE A 412 2.79 15.94 -27.77
CA PHE A 412 1.84 15.10 -28.48
C PHE A 412 1.12 15.88 -29.59
N LYS A 413 0.95 15.21 -30.72
CA LYS A 413 0.16 15.74 -31.86
C LYS A 413 -0.80 14.66 -32.33
N PRO A 414 -2.07 14.70 -31.94
CA PRO A 414 -3.07 13.78 -32.45
C PRO A 414 -3.32 14.02 -33.95
N HIS A 415 -3.64 12.97 -34.69
CA HIS A 415 -4.00 13.01 -36.10
C HIS A 415 -5.44 12.62 -36.37
N ALA A 416 -6.06 11.91 -35.44
CA ALA A 416 -7.44 11.47 -35.52
C ALA A 416 -8.22 11.86 -34.26
N ASP A 417 -9.52 11.96 -34.37
CA ASP A 417 -10.42 12.42 -33.29
C ASP A 417 -10.45 11.48 -32.08
N ASN A 418 -10.08 10.22 -32.30
CA ASN A 418 -10.03 9.19 -31.29
C ASN A 418 -8.66 9.06 -30.60
N GLU A 419 -7.66 9.83 -31.01
CA GLU A 419 -6.34 9.82 -30.38
C GLU A 419 -6.29 10.80 -29.22
N GLU A 420 -5.89 10.34 -28.04
CA GLU A 420 -5.73 11.15 -26.84
C GLU A 420 -4.48 10.77 -26.06
N ALA A 421 -3.86 11.76 -25.41
CA ALA A 421 -2.78 11.56 -24.45
C ALA A 421 -2.75 12.68 -23.41
N GLY A 422 -2.29 12.37 -22.20
CA GLY A 422 -2.16 13.34 -21.13
C GLY A 422 -2.03 12.68 -19.76
N MET A 423 -2.62 13.31 -18.76
CA MET A 423 -2.64 12.84 -17.38
C MET A 423 -3.96 12.16 -17.03
N ILE A 424 -3.88 11.22 -16.11
CA ILE A 424 -5.02 10.55 -15.50
C ILE A 424 -4.85 10.51 -14.00
N ILE A 425 -5.95 10.67 -13.27
CA ILE A 425 -6.07 10.25 -11.87
C ILE A 425 -7.26 9.31 -11.76
N MET A 426 -7.04 8.11 -11.21
CA MET A 426 -8.06 7.07 -11.19
C MET A 426 -8.05 6.25 -9.90
N GLN A 427 -9.25 5.88 -9.46
CA GLN A 427 -9.46 4.82 -8.48
C GLN A 427 -9.55 3.45 -9.18
N ASN A 428 -10.32 3.38 -10.29
CA ASN A 428 -10.45 2.18 -11.12
C ASN A 428 -11.02 2.55 -12.51
N ASP A 429 -11.32 1.54 -13.32
CA ASP A 429 -11.86 1.68 -14.68
C ASP A 429 -13.16 2.49 -14.75
N ARG A 430 -13.95 2.58 -13.66
CA ARG A 430 -15.26 3.24 -13.63
C ARG A 430 -15.26 4.61 -12.94
N PHE A 431 -14.17 5.00 -12.28
CA PHE A 431 -14.05 6.22 -11.49
C PHE A 431 -12.69 6.86 -11.70
N GLN A 432 -12.65 7.90 -12.56
CA GLN A 432 -11.39 8.53 -12.96
C GLN A 432 -11.62 9.92 -13.56
N TYR A 433 -10.54 10.69 -13.65
CA TYR A 433 -10.45 11.94 -14.41
C TYR A 433 -9.28 11.83 -15.39
N ARG A 434 -9.50 12.26 -16.64
CA ARG A 434 -8.45 12.37 -17.66
C ARG A 434 -8.33 13.83 -18.10
N LEU A 435 -7.12 14.38 -18.01
CA LEU A 435 -6.75 15.67 -18.55
C LEU A 435 -5.90 15.40 -19.80
N VAL A 436 -6.51 15.46 -20.98
CA VAL A 436 -5.92 14.92 -22.20
C VAL A 436 -6.00 15.90 -23.37
N LEU A 437 -4.95 15.89 -24.20
CA LEU A 437 -4.97 16.52 -25.50
C LEU A 437 -5.58 15.53 -26.51
N VAL A 438 -6.60 15.96 -27.24
CA VAL A 438 -7.41 15.10 -28.12
C VAL A 438 -7.43 15.67 -29.54
N GLY A 439 -7.46 14.81 -30.55
CA GLY A 439 -7.70 15.21 -31.92
C GLY A 439 -9.11 15.74 -32.14
N LYS A 440 -9.27 16.66 -33.12
CA LYS A 440 -10.56 17.18 -33.55
C LYS A 440 -10.57 17.40 -35.06
N GLY A 441 -10.91 16.36 -35.81
CA GLY A 441 -10.98 16.40 -37.25
C GLY A 441 -9.73 16.98 -37.93
N HIS A 442 -9.92 17.84 -38.91
CA HIS A 442 -8.80 18.43 -39.63
C HIS A 442 -8.12 19.61 -38.92
N ASN A 443 -8.53 20.01 -37.67
CA ASN A 443 -7.93 21.03 -36.78
C ASN A 443 -8.96 21.95 -36.10
N PRO A 444 -8.66 22.54 -34.95
CA PRO A 444 -7.55 22.39 -34.05
C PRO A 444 -7.82 21.29 -33.00
N GLN A 445 -6.74 20.70 -32.44
CA GLN A 445 -6.81 19.83 -31.27
C GLN A 445 -7.41 20.56 -30.04
N GLU A 446 -7.95 19.81 -29.10
CA GLU A 446 -8.53 20.32 -27.87
C GLU A 446 -7.85 19.69 -26.65
N LEU A 447 -7.67 20.48 -25.61
CA LEU A 447 -7.43 19.96 -24.27
C LEU A 447 -8.79 19.72 -23.62
N ARG A 448 -9.01 18.53 -23.07
CA ARG A 448 -10.27 18.13 -22.43
C ARG A 448 -10.02 17.63 -21.02
N LEU A 449 -10.90 17.99 -20.10
CA LEU A 449 -11.09 17.31 -18.83
C LEU A 449 -12.29 16.39 -18.95
N ILE A 450 -12.05 15.09 -18.84
CA ILE A 450 -13.07 14.04 -18.93
C ILE A 450 -13.22 13.39 -17.55
N GLN A 451 -14.44 13.39 -17.02
CA GLN A 451 -14.82 12.61 -15.85
C GLN A 451 -15.37 11.27 -16.30
N VAL A 452 -14.99 10.19 -15.59
CA VAL A 452 -15.70 8.91 -15.64
C VAL A 452 -16.29 8.65 -14.28
N ASN A 453 -17.61 8.62 -14.18
CA ASN A 453 -18.33 8.35 -12.96
C ASN A 453 -19.30 7.18 -13.17
N LYS A 454 -19.12 6.10 -12.40
CA LYS A 454 -19.85 4.84 -12.56
C LYS A 454 -19.75 4.24 -13.98
N GLY A 455 -18.64 4.53 -14.68
CA GLY A 455 -18.39 4.09 -16.04
C GLY A 455 -19.03 4.95 -17.13
N VAL A 456 -19.62 6.09 -16.78
CA VAL A 456 -20.17 7.07 -17.73
C VAL A 456 -19.17 8.20 -17.91
N GLU A 457 -18.80 8.47 -19.16
CA GLU A 457 -17.89 9.56 -19.53
C GLU A 457 -18.63 10.87 -19.74
N GLU A 458 -18.08 11.95 -19.19
CA GLU A 458 -18.57 13.32 -19.36
C GLU A 458 -17.39 14.28 -19.55
N VAL A 459 -17.48 15.18 -20.53
CA VAL A 459 -16.53 16.27 -20.71
C VAL A 459 -16.93 17.43 -19.82
N LEU A 460 -16.18 17.65 -18.73
CA LEU A 460 -16.44 18.72 -17.77
C LEU A 460 -15.97 20.10 -18.27
N ALA A 461 -14.86 20.11 -18.99
CA ALA A 461 -14.28 21.33 -19.56
C ALA A 461 -13.45 21.01 -20.80
N ASN A 462 -13.37 21.96 -21.71
CA ASN A 462 -12.49 21.88 -22.87
C ASN A 462 -12.04 23.25 -23.33
N VAL A 463 -10.88 23.30 -23.98
CA VAL A 463 -10.30 24.50 -24.55
C VAL A 463 -9.52 24.17 -25.84
N PRO A 464 -9.62 24.97 -26.91
CA PRO A 464 -8.75 24.80 -28.06
C PRO A 464 -7.28 24.96 -27.66
N TYR A 465 -6.41 24.07 -28.12
CA TYR A 465 -4.96 24.09 -27.84
C TYR A 465 -4.18 23.93 -29.14
N LYS A 466 -3.26 24.86 -29.43
CA LYS A 466 -2.59 24.91 -30.73
C LYS A 466 -1.18 24.30 -30.73
N GLU A 467 -0.54 24.31 -29.56
CA GLU A 467 0.83 23.83 -29.44
C GLU A 467 0.89 22.30 -29.37
N ASN A 468 2.02 21.71 -29.77
CA ASN A 468 2.25 20.27 -29.64
C ASN A 468 2.84 19.89 -28.26
N GLN A 469 3.40 20.88 -27.55
CA GLN A 469 3.91 20.72 -26.20
C GLN A 469 2.94 21.35 -25.20
N VAL A 470 2.66 20.65 -24.13
CA VAL A 470 1.79 21.12 -23.05
C VAL A 470 2.33 20.66 -21.70
N VAL A 471 2.30 21.53 -20.72
CA VAL A 471 2.44 21.16 -19.31
C VAL A 471 1.05 20.97 -18.74
N LEU A 472 0.82 19.81 -18.14
CA LEU A 472 -0.42 19.41 -17.51
C LEU A 472 -0.21 19.29 -16.00
N GLY A 473 -1.21 19.66 -15.22
CA GLY A 473 -1.17 19.56 -13.77
C GLY A 473 -2.49 19.09 -13.16
N ILE A 474 -2.38 18.27 -12.12
CA ILE A 474 -3.49 17.86 -11.26
C ILE A 474 -3.09 18.19 -9.82
N GLN A 475 -3.87 19.04 -9.16
CA GLN A 475 -3.70 19.36 -7.75
C GLN A 475 -4.82 18.71 -6.94
N GLY A 476 -4.44 18.08 -5.83
CA GLY A 476 -5.37 17.56 -4.83
C GLY A 476 -5.37 18.41 -3.57
N ASP A 477 -6.57 18.67 -3.03
CA ASP A 477 -6.77 19.31 -1.73
C ASP A 477 -7.96 18.64 -1.01
N GLY A 478 -7.67 17.61 -0.25
CA GLY A 478 -8.66 16.80 0.43
C GLY A 478 -9.64 16.13 -0.55
N VAL A 479 -10.88 16.59 -0.55
CA VAL A 479 -11.97 16.07 -1.41
C VAL A 479 -12.15 16.85 -2.71
N LYS A 480 -11.18 17.66 -3.11
CA LYS A 480 -11.22 18.50 -4.32
C LYS A 480 -10.01 18.25 -5.20
N TYR A 481 -10.24 18.27 -6.52
CA TYR A 481 -9.18 18.32 -7.53
C TYR A 481 -9.26 19.62 -8.33
N SER A 482 -8.09 20.11 -8.76
CA SER A 482 -7.95 21.21 -9.74
C SER A 482 -7.08 20.74 -10.89
N PHE A 483 -7.45 21.14 -12.11
CA PHE A 483 -6.79 20.72 -13.34
C PHE A 483 -6.19 21.94 -14.05
N LEU A 484 -4.89 21.86 -14.31
CA LEU A 484 -4.07 22.95 -14.82
C LEU A 484 -3.47 22.57 -16.18
N TYR A 485 -3.22 23.57 -17.01
CA TYR A 485 -2.49 23.41 -18.26
C TYR A 485 -1.72 24.69 -18.63
N GLY A 486 -0.69 24.55 -19.44
CA GLY A 486 0.07 25.71 -19.93
C GLY A 486 1.13 25.33 -20.95
N SER A 487 1.77 26.33 -21.53
CA SER A 487 2.91 26.16 -22.44
C SER A 487 4.24 25.91 -21.69
N SER A 488 4.27 26.24 -20.41
CA SER A 488 5.41 26.02 -19.51
C SER A 488 4.95 25.98 -18.06
N GLU A 489 5.80 25.50 -17.15
CA GLU A 489 5.55 25.45 -15.70
C GLU A 489 5.25 26.84 -15.10
N ASN A 490 5.86 27.90 -15.65
CA ASN A 490 5.69 29.28 -15.19
C ASN A 490 4.45 29.96 -15.78
N ASN A 491 3.71 29.29 -16.67
CA ASN A 491 2.56 29.86 -17.37
C ASN A 491 1.39 28.88 -17.36
N LEU A 492 1.02 28.39 -16.16
CA LEU A 492 -0.12 27.51 -15.97
C LEU A 492 -1.41 28.30 -15.83
N GLN A 493 -2.45 27.81 -16.47
CA GLN A 493 -3.82 28.27 -16.38
C GLN A 493 -4.70 27.19 -15.78
N CYS A 494 -5.69 27.60 -15.01
CA CYS A 494 -6.68 26.67 -14.48
C CYS A 494 -7.73 26.36 -15.56
N LEU A 495 -7.85 25.09 -15.95
CA LEU A 495 -8.93 24.62 -16.82
C LEU A 495 -10.22 24.46 -16.03
N GLN A 496 -10.13 23.83 -14.87
CA GLN A 496 -11.24 23.59 -13.96
C GLN A 496 -10.72 23.44 -12.53
N ASN A 497 -11.35 24.10 -11.57
CA ASN A 497 -11.01 24.03 -10.15
C ASN A 497 -12.15 23.42 -9.33
N ASN A 498 -11.82 23.00 -8.10
CA ASN A 498 -12.77 22.48 -7.11
C ASN A 498 -13.67 21.35 -7.64
N VAL A 499 -13.14 20.50 -8.51
CA VAL A 499 -13.84 19.31 -9.01
C VAL A 499 -13.98 18.30 -7.87
N ASP A 500 -15.12 17.63 -7.78
CA ASP A 500 -15.40 16.63 -6.74
C ASP A 500 -14.45 15.42 -6.84
N ALA A 501 -13.47 15.33 -5.94
CA ALA A 501 -12.52 14.22 -5.88
C ALA A 501 -13.11 12.96 -5.23
N THR A 502 -14.26 13.05 -4.55
CA THR A 502 -14.84 11.95 -3.77
C THR A 502 -15.18 10.73 -4.61
N ILE A 503 -15.41 10.90 -5.92
CA ILE A 503 -15.62 9.76 -6.84
C ILE A 503 -14.42 8.80 -6.87
N CYS A 504 -13.21 9.28 -6.55
CA CYS A 504 -12.00 8.48 -6.44
C CYS A 504 -11.76 7.93 -5.02
N SER A 505 -12.69 8.11 -4.09
CA SER A 505 -12.65 7.50 -2.75
C SER A 505 -13.18 6.08 -2.75
N THR A 506 -12.73 5.25 -1.82
CA THR A 506 -13.30 3.90 -1.63
C THR A 506 -14.75 3.95 -1.14
N ASN A 507 -15.20 5.06 -0.54
CA ASN A 507 -16.61 5.24 -0.15
C ASN A 507 -17.55 5.21 -1.37
N ILE A 508 -17.14 5.80 -2.48
CA ILE A 508 -17.92 5.92 -3.72
C ILE A 508 -17.57 4.81 -4.73
N ALA A 509 -16.28 4.68 -5.05
CA ALA A 509 -15.82 3.73 -6.05
C ALA A 509 -15.90 2.27 -5.57
N LYS A 510 -15.96 2.06 -4.24
CA LYS A 510 -15.90 0.74 -3.60
C LYS A 510 -14.57 0.04 -3.87
N GLY A 511 -14.47 -1.23 -3.45
CA GLY A 511 -13.25 -2.02 -3.60
C GLY A 511 -12.21 -1.73 -2.54
N PHE A 512 -10.97 -2.14 -2.80
CA PHE A 512 -9.91 -2.23 -1.79
C PHE A 512 -8.68 -1.39 -2.12
N ILE A 513 -8.66 -0.70 -3.26
CA ILE A 513 -7.50 0.05 -3.76
C ILE A 513 -7.62 1.55 -3.47
N GLY A 514 -6.50 2.26 -3.53
CA GLY A 514 -6.42 3.73 -3.50
C GLY A 514 -6.22 4.32 -4.90
N PRO A 515 -6.27 5.65 -5.04
CA PRO A 515 -6.09 6.32 -6.32
C PRO A 515 -4.64 6.29 -6.79
N PHE A 516 -4.50 6.26 -8.13
CA PHE A 516 -3.24 6.42 -8.84
C PHE A 516 -3.29 7.61 -9.77
N VAL A 517 -2.15 8.31 -9.93
CA VAL A 517 -1.98 9.43 -10.85
C VAL A 517 -0.81 9.15 -11.80
N GLY A 518 -0.95 9.52 -13.06
CA GLY A 518 0.11 9.27 -14.03
C GLY A 518 -0.19 9.69 -15.45
N MET A 519 0.50 9.07 -16.39
CA MET A 519 0.54 9.36 -17.81
C MET A 519 -0.26 8.32 -18.60
N TYR A 520 -1.06 8.78 -19.54
CA TYR A 520 -1.99 7.95 -20.30
C TYR A 520 -2.00 8.33 -21.78
N ALA A 521 -2.13 7.33 -22.63
CA ALA A 521 -2.33 7.53 -24.06
C ALA A 521 -3.21 6.42 -24.65
N SER A 522 -4.14 6.77 -25.54
CA SER A 522 -5.01 5.82 -26.22
C SER A 522 -5.41 6.29 -27.60
N SER A 523 -5.70 5.35 -28.48
CA SER A 523 -6.37 5.55 -29.76
C SER A 523 -7.83 5.06 -29.75
N ASN A 524 -8.37 4.83 -28.56
CA ASN A 524 -9.79 4.61 -28.29
C ASN A 524 -10.46 3.61 -29.25
N GLY A 525 -9.96 2.37 -29.28
CA GLY A 525 -10.53 1.27 -30.03
C GLY A 525 -10.03 1.13 -31.49
N SER A 526 -9.12 2.00 -31.93
CA SER A 526 -8.51 1.93 -33.27
C SER A 526 -7.02 1.73 -33.19
N ASP A 527 -6.43 1.07 -34.17
CA ASP A 527 -4.98 0.96 -34.28
C ASP A 527 -4.34 2.33 -34.56
N SER A 528 -3.25 2.63 -33.84
CA SER A 528 -2.42 3.81 -34.07
C SER A 528 -0.93 3.47 -34.01
N LYS A 529 -0.14 4.19 -34.84
CA LYS A 529 1.33 4.15 -34.79
C LYS A 529 1.89 5.37 -34.03
N ARG A 530 1.02 6.20 -33.45
CA ARG A 530 1.42 7.42 -32.75
C ARG A 530 1.96 7.13 -31.38
N THR A 531 2.76 8.07 -30.92
CA THR A 531 3.32 8.09 -29.57
C THR A 531 3.08 9.44 -28.93
N ALA A 532 2.94 9.45 -27.61
CA ALA A 532 3.05 10.62 -26.78
C ALA A 532 4.40 10.57 -26.05
N THR A 533 5.11 11.69 -26.02
CA THR A 533 6.42 11.80 -25.37
C THR A 533 6.26 12.65 -24.12
N PHE A 534 6.59 12.08 -22.97
CA PHE A 534 6.59 12.74 -21.67
C PHE A 534 8.04 13.08 -21.32
N CYS A 535 8.31 14.39 -21.16
CA CYS A 535 9.67 14.87 -20.91
C CYS A 535 10.10 14.65 -19.45
N TRP A 536 9.17 14.78 -18.54
CA TRP A 536 9.33 14.55 -17.12
C TRP A 536 7.96 14.36 -16.44
N PHE A 537 7.98 13.81 -15.24
CA PHE A 537 6.81 13.76 -14.35
C PHE A 537 7.23 14.15 -12.94
N GLU A 538 6.50 15.06 -12.33
CA GLU A 538 6.72 15.51 -10.95
C GLU A 538 5.52 15.19 -10.08
N TYR A 539 5.79 14.74 -8.85
CA TYR A 539 4.76 14.54 -7.83
C TYR A 539 5.29 15.01 -6.48
N VAL A 540 4.56 15.92 -5.85
CA VAL A 540 4.89 16.49 -4.54
C VAL A 540 3.69 16.31 -3.62
N GLY A 541 3.85 15.54 -2.53
CA GLY A 541 2.95 15.56 -1.39
C GLY A 541 3.20 16.81 -0.54
N LEU A 542 2.14 17.51 -0.13
CA LEU A 542 2.19 18.80 0.56
C LEU A 542 1.77 18.69 2.03
#